data_d7a435bd4dfc6a87c0b5aff1f3c8a752
#
_entry.id   d7a435bd4dfc6a87c0b5aff1f3c8a752
#
_cell.length_a   1.000
_cell.length_b   1.000
_cell.length_c   1.000
_cell.angle_alpha   90.00
_cell.angle_beta   90.00
_cell.angle_gamma   90.00
#
_symmetry.space_group_name_H-M   'P 1'
#
loop_
_entity.id
_entity.type
_entity.pdbx_description
1 polymer ?
#
loop_
_entity_poly.entity_id
_entity_poly.type
_entity_poly.pdbx_seq_one_letter_code
_entity_poly.pdbx_strand_id
1 'polypeptide(L)'
;QVEVAVKTFWGDLYHRMPKPEIGSVGYTFAESEVRHHDAYAHLLDLLGLNDEFTKIDQIPALKERVDYLTLSAKLAKTEEDRDYALSVLLFSLFIEHVSLFSQFLIIMSFNKHKNLFKGMSNAIEATSKEEQIHGLFGIDLVNIIREENPEWFDDRMAEDVYTACRLSYESEEKVIDWIYEKGDLDFLPKQTVKEFVKHRLNNSLESVGY
;
A
#
# COMPACT_ATOMS: atom_id res chain seq x y z
N GLN A 1 -4.59 9.65 1.68
CA GLN A 1 -4.94 9.34 0.28
C GLN A 1 -4.91 7.84 0.00
N VAL A 2 -3.87 7.11 0.42
CA VAL A 2 -3.80 5.65 0.30
C VAL A 2 -5.03 5.01 0.95
N GLU A 3 -5.30 5.29 2.22
CA GLU A 3 -6.42 4.76 3.01
C GLU A 3 -7.80 4.99 2.34
N VAL A 4 -7.94 6.08 1.59
CA VAL A 4 -9.19 6.36 0.85
C VAL A 4 -9.36 5.40 -0.33
N ALA A 5 -8.28 5.09 -1.04
CA ALA A 5 -8.31 4.16 -2.16
C ALA A 5 -8.57 2.73 -1.68
N VAL A 6 -7.85 2.27 -0.65
CA VAL A 6 -7.94 0.88 -0.15
C VAL A 6 -9.26 0.59 0.56
N LYS A 7 -9.81 1.50 1.36
CA LYS A 7 -11.13 1.28 1.99
C LYS A 7 -12.24 1.10 0.95
N THR A 8 -12.18 1.86 -0.15
CA THR A 8 -13.15 1.74 -1.23
C THR A 8 -12.99 0.39 -1.93
N PHE A 9 -11.75 -0.01 -2.21
CA PHE A 9 -11.45 -1.30 -2.83
C PHE A 9 -11.96 -2.47 -1.98
N TRP A 10 -11.61 -2.52 -0.69
CA TRP A 10 -12.07 -3.60 0.21
C TRP A 10 -13.58 -3.59 0.40
N GLY A 11 -14.20 -2.40 0.51
CA GLY A 11 -15.67 -2.28 0.63
C GLY A 11 -16.42 -2.81 -0.59
N ASP A 12 -15.86 -2.66 -1.79
CA ASP A 12 -16.45 -3.15 -3.04
C ASP A 12 -16.28 -4.67 -3.23
N LEU A 13 -15.38 -5.32 -2.49
CA LEU A 13 -15.09 -6.75 -2.61
C LEU A 13 -16.35 -7.62 -2.42
N TYR A 14 -17.28 -7.21 -1.56
CA TYR A 14 -18.53 -7.92 -1.32
C TYR A 14 -19.42 -8.05 -2.56
N HIS A 15 -19.37 -7.08 -3.45
CA HIS A 15 -20.18 -7.07 -4.68
C HIS A 15 -19.51 -7.83 -5.84
N ARG A 16 -18.21 -8.11 -5.71
CA ARG A 16 -17.40 -8.70 -6.78
C ARG A 16 -17.09 -10.18 -6.56
N MET A 17 -16.98 -10.61 -5.30
CA MET A 17 -16.63 -11.99 -4.98
C MET A 17 -17.86 -12.88 -4.91
N PRO A 18 -17.77 -14.12 -5.43
CA PRO A 18 -18.89 -15.05 -5.46
C PRO A 18 -19.27 -15.60 -4.08
N LYS A 19 -18.32 -15.55 -3.12
CA LYS A 19 -18.52 -16.06 -1.76
C LYS A 19 -18.71 -14.87 -0.80
N PRO A 20 -19.88 -14.73 -0.16
CA PRO A 20 -20.17 -13.61 0.74
C PRO A 20 -19.24 -13.53 1.95
N GLU A 21 -18.63 -14.65 2.36
CA GLU A 21 -17.65 -14.70 3.45
C GLU A 21 -16.40 -13.87 3.10
N ILE A 22 -15.94 -13.95 1.85
CA ILE A 22 -14.80 -13.15 1.36
C ILE A 22 -15.15 -11.66 1.38
N GLY A 23 -16.35 -11.31 0.88
CA GLY A 23 -16.85 -9.93 0.91
C GLY A 23 -16.98 -9.37 2.33
N SER A 24 -17.38 -10.21 3.30
CA SER A 24 -17.48 -9.83 4.71
C SER A 24 -16.11 -9.45 5.31
N VAL A 25 -15.05 -10.13 4.92
CA VAL A 25 -13.67 -9.74 5.28
C VAL A 25 -13.34 -8.36 4.71
N GLY A 26 -13.74 -8.08 3.46
CA GLY A 26 -13.55 -6.78 2.82
C GLY A 26 -14.17 -5.63 3.63
N TYR A 27 -15.37 -5.79 4.18
CA TYR A 27 -15.98 -4.79 5.07
C TYR A 27 -15.19 -4.58 6.37
N THR A 28 -14.64 -5.65 6.95
CA THR A 28 -13.79 -5.54 8.14
C THR A 28 -12.53 -4.74 7.84
N PHE A 29 -11.90 -4.97 6.69
CA PHE A 29 -10.73 -4.21 6.26
C PHE A 29 -11.08 -2.76 5.94
N ALA A 30 -12.17 -2.51 5.23
CA ALA A 30 -12.65 -1.15 4.96
C ALA A 30 -12.89 -0.35 6.26
N GLU A 31 -13.36 -0.99 7.34
CA GLU A 31 -13.52 -0.37 8.66
C GLU A 31 -12.16 -0.01 9.28
N SER A 32 -11.17 -0.91 9.23
CA SER A 32 -9.83 -0.60 9.74
C SER A 32 -9.18 0.58 9.00
N GLU A 33 -9.40 0.70 7.68
CA GLU A 33 -8.93 1.85 6.89
C GLU A 33 -9.57 3.18 7.29
N VAL A 34 -10.82 3.16 7.76
CA VAL A 34 -11.45 4.35 8.36
C VAL A 34 -10.70 4.77 9.63
N ARG A 35 -10.37 3.81 10.50
CA ARG A 35 -9.61 4.07 11.74
C ARG A 35 -8.19 4.58 11.46
N HIS A 36 -7.50 4.01 10.45
CA HIS A 36 -6.18 4.49 10.02
C HIS A 36 -6.25 5.93 9.53
N HIS A 37 -7.20 6.22 8.65
CA HIS A 37 -7.44 7.57 8.15
C HIS A 37 -7.68 8.58 9.27
N ASP A 38 -8.57 8.25 10.21
CA ASP A 38 -8.91 9.13 11.34
C ASP A 38 -7.71 9.33 12.28
N ALA A 39 -6.91 8.28 12.52
CA ALA A 39 -5.70 8.39 13.31
C ALA A 39 -4.68 9.34 12.66
N TYR A 40 -4.46 9.24 11.35
CA TYR A 40 -3.55 10.15 10.64
C TYR A 40 -4.08 11.57 10.54
N ALA A 41 -5.38 11.76 10.33
CA ALA A 41 -6.00 13.09 10.38
C ALA A 41 -5.82 13.74 11.76
N HIS A 42 -6.03 12.98 12.84
CA HIS A 42 -5.80 13.46 14.19
C HIS A 42 -4.32 13.80 14.46
N LEU A 43 -3.38 13.01 13.93
CA LEU A 43 -1.95 13.33 14.02
C LEU A 43 -1.60 14.65 13.31
N LEU A 44 -2.16 14.89 12.14
CA LEU A 44 -1.97 16.16 11.41
C LEU A 44 -2.49 17.34 12.23
N ASP A 45 -3.67 17.21 12.84
CA ASP A 45 -4.25 18.21 13.74
C ASP A 45 -3.33 18.52 14.94
N LEU A 46 -2.89 17.48 15.65
CA LEU A 46 -2.00 17.62 16.81
C LEU A 46 -0.66 18.26 16.48
N LEU A 47 -0.15 18.03 15.27
CA LEU A 47 1.11 18.58 14.79
C LEU A 47 0.95 19.95 14.13
N GLY A 48 -0.28 20.44 13.91
CA GLY A 48 -0.56 21.70 13.23
C GLY A 48 -0.17 21.65 11.74
N LEU A 49 -0.27 20.49 11.08
CA LEU A 49 0.20 20.26 9.71
C LEU A 49 -0.94 20.20 8.66
N ASN A 50 -2.17 20.57 9.02
CA ASN A 50 -3.30 20.55 8.09
C ASN A 50 -3.08 21.41 6.85
N ASP A 51 -2.48 22.58 7.00
CA ASP A 51 -2.15 23.47 5.88
C ASP A 51 -1.10 22.86 4.95
N GLU A 52 -0.17 22.06 5.47
CA GLU A 52 0.82 21.34 4.67
C GLU A 52 0.16 20.21 3.88
N PHE A 53 -0.83 19.54 4.47
CA PHE A 53 -1.59 18.50 3.78
C PHE A 53 -2.30 19.03 2.53
N THR A 54 -2.80 20.28 2.54
CA THR A 54 -3.44 20.90 1.37
C THR A 54 -2.49 21.16 0.21
N LYS A 55 -1.17 21.11 0.45
CA LYS A 55 -0.12 21.34 -0.56
C LYS A 55 0.40 20.04 -1.21
N ILE A 56 -0.19 18.88 -0.91
CA ILE A 56 0.26 17.56 -1.45
C ILE A 56 0.44 17.60 -2.96
N ASP A 57 -0.51 18.17 -3.70
CA ASP A 57 -0.45 18.26 -5.17
C ASP A 57 0.69 19.14 -5.69
N GLN A 58 1.31 19.94 -4.85
CA GLN A 58 2.47 20.78 -5.18
C GLN A 58 3.79 20.03 -4.99
N ILE A 59 3.77 18.84 -4.38
CA ILE A 59 4.93 17.99 -4.17
C ILE A 59 4.91 16.88 -5.23
N PRO A 60 5.79 16.92 -6.25
CA PRO A 60 5.73 16.00 -7.40
C PRO A 60 5.70 14.52 -6.99
N ALA A 61 6.53 14.13 -6.02
CA ALA A 61 6.60 12.75 -5.55
C ALA A 61 5.29 12.26 -4.93
N LEU A 62 4.60 13.11 -4.17
CA LEU A 62 3.31 12.76 -3.56
C LEU A 62 2.18 12.77 -4.59
N LYS A 63 2.22 13.74 -5.53
CA LYS A 63 1.26 13.78 -6.64
C LYS A 63 1.33 12.51 -7.49
N GLU A 64 2.53 12.08 -7.88
CA GLU A 64 2.71 10.85 -8.67
C GLU A 64 2.19 9.61 -7.93
N ARG A 65 2.36 9.53 -6.62
CA ARG A 65 1.76 8.46 -5.80
C ARG A 65 0.23 8.49 -5.87
N VAL A 66 -0.38 9.67 -5.74
CA VAL A 66 -1.85 9.82 -5.86
C VAL A 66 -2.34 9.44 -7.24
N ASP A 67 -1.59 9.81 -8.30
CA ASP A 67 -1.92 9.46 -9.68
C ASP A 67 -1.85 7.92 -9.88
N TYR A 68 -0.82 7.25 -9.34
CA TYR A 68 -0.69 5.79 -9.34
C TYR A 68 -1.87 5.09 -8.63
N LEU A 69 -2.25 5.55 -7.43
CA LEU A 69 -3.39 5.02 -6.68
C LEU A 69 -4.71 5.22 -7.45
N THR A 70 -4.88 6.36 -8.07
CA THR A 70 -6.07 6.68 -8.88
C THR A 70 -6.18 5.75 -10.09
N LEU A 71 -5.07 5.42 -10.73
CA LEU A 71 -5.04 4.49 -11.86
C LEU A 71 -5.41 3.07 -11.39
N SER A 72 -4.84 2.61 -10.28
CA SER A 72 -5.16 1.30 -9.68
C SER A 72 -6.64 1.21 -9.29
N ALA A 73 -7.21 2.27 -8.71
CA ALA A 73 -8.62 2.33 -8.35
C ALA A 73 -9.56 2.32 -9.56
N LYS A 74 -9.13 2.83 -10.72
CA LYS A 74 -9.90 2.70 -11.98
C LYS A 74 -9.93 1.27 -12.48
N LEU A 75 -8.83 0.55 -12.41
CA LEU A 75 -8.78 -0.86 -12.79
C LEU A 75 -9.74 -1.71 -11.95
N ALA A 76 -9.85 -1.42 -10.66
CA ALA A 76 -10.78 -2.11 -9.76
C ALA A 76 -12.27 -1.91 -10.10
N LYS A 77 -12.61 -0.93 -10.96
CA LYS A 77 -13.99 -0.68 -11.43
C LYS A 77 -14.35 -1.37 -12.75
N THR A 78 -13.45 -2.21 -13.26
CA THR A 78 -13.71 -2.97 -14.49
C THR A 78 -14.84 -3.98 -14.29
N GLU A 79 -15.58 -4.28 -15.35
CA GLU A 79 -16.56 -5.36 -15.39
C GLU A 79 -15.93 -6.71 -15.77
N GLU A 80 -14.71 -6.71 -16.30
CA GLU A 80 -13.99 -7.91 -16.72
C GLU A 80 -13.34 -8.59 -15.52
N ASP A 81 -13.68 -9.84 -15.26
CA ASP A 81 -13.23 -10.59 -14.09
C ASP A 81 -11.70 -10.77 -14.03
N ARG A 82 -11.07 -11.01 -15.20
CA ARG A 82 -9.60 -11.10 -15.29
C ARG A 82 -8.91 -9.80 -14.87
N ASP A 83 -9.40 -8.66 -15.35
CA ASP A 83 -8.84 -7.36 -15.00
C ASP A 83 -9.13 -6.99 -13.54
N TYR A 84 -10.27 -7.45 -13.02
CA TYR A 84 -10.56 -7.33 -11.60
C TYR A 84 -9.59 -8.18 -10.75
N ALA A 85 -9.30 -9.42 -11.16
CA ALA A 85 -8.28 -10.27 -10.52
C ALA A 85 -6.90 -9.57 -10.50
N LEU A 86 -6.51 -8.92 -11.60
CA LEU A 86 -5.32 -8.08 -11.63
C LEU A 86 -5.41 -6.95 -10.60
N SER A 87 -6.56 -6.26 -10.47
CA SER A 87 -6.71 -5.20 -9.46
C SER A 87 -6.57 -5.74 -8.03
N VAL A 88 -7.11 -6.91 -7.72
CA VAL A 88 -6.94 -7.57 -6.41
C VAL A 88 -5.46 -7.81 -6.13
N LEU A 89 -4.73 -8.32 -7.12
CA LEU A 89 -3.29 -8.55 -7.04
C LEU A 89 -2.53 -7.24 -6.77
N LEU A 90 -2.79 -6.18 -7.54
CA LEU A 90 -2.10 -4.90 -7.40
C LEU A 90 -2.36 -4.23 -6.04
N PHE A 91 -3.61 -4.23 -5.57
CA PHE A 91 -3.93 -3.68 -4.25
C PHE A 91 -3.27 -4.48 -3.14
N SER A 92 -3.38 -5.80 -3.17
CA SER A 92 -2.83 -6.67 -2.13
C SER A 92 -1.30 -6.64 -2.05
N LEU A 93 -0.62 -6.76 -3.21
CA LEU A 93 0.83 -6.90 -3.25
C LEU A 93 1.57 -5.56 -3.14
N PHE A 94 1.07 -4.51 -3.80
CA PHE A 94 1.85 -3.29 -3.95
C PHE A 94 1.30 -2.12 -3.13
N ILE A 95 0.00 -2.06 -2.89
CA ILE A 95 -0.56 -0.99 -2.06
C ILE A 95 -0.53 -1.42 -0.59
N GLU A 96 -1.19 -2.51 -0.22
CA GLU A 96 -1.27 -2.96 1.17
C GLU A 96 0.06 -3.48 1.72
N HIS A 97 0.81 -4.21 0.93
CA HIS A 97 2.02 -4.88 1.40
C HIS A 97 3.29 -4.04 1.25
N VAL A 98 3.27 -2.95 0.48
CA VAL A 98 4.46 -2.13 0.19
C VAL A 98 4.27 -0.65 0.48
N SER A 99 3.19 -0.03 -0.04
CA SER A 99 2.97 1.40 0.15
C SER A 99 2.88 1.75 1.65
N LEU A 100 3.43 2.88 2.05
CA LEU A 100 3.56 3.36 3.42
C LEU A 100 4.64 2.66 4.26
N PHE A 101 5.05 1.43 3.97
CA PHE A 101 6.00 0.70 4.83
C PHE A 101 7.38 1.35 4.91
N SER A 102 7.83 2.06 3.87
CA SER A 102 9.06 2.87 3.94
C SER A 102 8.92 4.00 4.97
N GLN A 103 7.78 4.68 5.02
CA GLN A 103 7.50 5.74 5.99
C GLN A 103 7.33 5.17 7.41
N PHE A 104 6.69 4.02 7.55
CA PHE A 104 6.59 3.31 8.83
C PHE A 104 7.98 2.96 9.37
N LEU A 105 8.86 2.41 8.53
CA LEU A 105 10.23 2.09 8.90
C LEU A 105 10.99 3.34 9.38
N ILE A 106 10.88 4.46 8.65
CA ILE A 106 11.56 5.71 9.01
C ILE A 106 11.09 6.21 10.38
N ILE A 107 9.77 6.33 10.61
CA ILE A 107 9.23 6.86 11.86
C ILE A 107 9.56 5.95 13.05
N MET A 108 9.40 4.62 12.88
CA MET A 108 9.76 3.66 13.92
C MET A 108 11.26 3.68 14.23
N SER A 109 12.11 3.93 13.23
CA SER A 109 13.56 4.06 13.41
C SER A 109 13.93 5.30 14.23
N PHE A 110 13.22 6.42 14.11
CA PHE A 110 13.39 7.57 14.99
C PHE A 110 13.09 7.23 16.44
N ASN A 111 12.03 6.48 16.70
CA ASN A 111 11.74 6.02 18.07
C ASN A 111 12.84 5.09 18.58
N LYS A 112 13.23 4.11 17.80
CA LYS A 112 14.22 3.10 18.17
C LYS A 112 15.60 3.69 18.46
N HIS A 113 16.09 4.62 17.64
CA HIS A 113 17.46 5.09 17.69
C HIS A 113 17.64 6.44 18.38
N LYS A 114 16.61 7.28 18.41
CA LYS A 114 16.66 8.64 18.95
C LYS A 114 15.64 8.88 20.08
N ASN A 115 14.79 7.89 20.40
CA ASN A 115 13.69 8.02 21.39
C ASN A 115 12.74 9.20 21.06
N LEU A 116 12.49 9.43 19.77
CA LEU A 116 11.59 10.47 19.26
C LEU A 116 10.31 9.84 18.71
N PHE A 117 9.22 10.61 18.66
CA PHE A 117 7.93 10.22 18.07
C PHE A 117 7.31 8.94 18.66
N LYS A 118 7.51 8.66 19.96
CA LYS A 118 7.05 7.42 20.59
C LYS A 118 5.55 7.16 20.39
N GLY A 119 4.70 8.16 20.60
CA GLY A 119 3.24 8.02 20.41
C GLY A 119 2.88 7.70 18.97
N MET A 120 3.47 8.42 18.02
CA MET A 120 3.29 8.17 16.59
C MET A 120 3.80 6.79 16.18
N SER A 121 4.98 6.39 16.67
CA SER A 121 5.55 5.07 16.41
C SER A 121 4.65 3.92 16.90
N ASN A 122 4.01 4.07 18.06
CA ASN A 122 3.06 3.08 18.57
C ASN A 122 1.81 2.97 17.69
N ALA A 123 1.26 4.11 17.23
CA ALA A 123 0.12 4.11 16.32
C ALA A 123 0.49 3.44 14.97
N ILE A 124 1.64 3.80 14.40
CA ILE A 124 2.16 3.23 13.15
C ILE A 124 2.45 1.73 13.30
N GLU A 125 2.98 1.28 14.42
CA GLU A 125 3.20 -0.15 14.67
C GLU A 125 1.87 -0.92 14.68
N ALA A 126 0.82 -0.37 15.29
CA ALA A 126 -0.51 -0.98 15.27
C ALA A 126 -1.06 -1.06 13.85
N THR A 127 -1.04 0.06 13.09
CA THR A 127 -1.46 0.10 11.67
C THR A 127 -0.67 -0.91 10.84
N SER A 128 0.66 -0.94 10.94
CA SER A 128 1.50 -1.83 10.13
C SER A 128 1.18 -3.32 10.33
N LYS A 129 0.68 -3.72 11.52
CA LYS A 129 0.23 -5.09 11.78
C LYS A 129 -1.09 -5.39 11.08
N GLU A 130 -2.01 -4.44 11.04
CA GLU A 130 -3.28 -4.59 10.31
C GLU A 130 -3.02 -4.63 8.80
N GLU A 131 -2.18 -3.73 8.25
CA GLU A 131 -1.78 -3.75 6.84
C GLU A 131 -1.11 -5.07 6.43
N GLN A 132 -0.32 -5.66 7.31
CA GLN A 132 0.26 -6.98 7.06
C GLN A 132 -0.82 -8.07 6.93
N ILE A 133 -1.89 -8.00 7.71
CA ILE A 133 -3.02 -8.94 7.63
C ILE A 133 -3.78 -8.74 6.32
N HIS A 134 -4.02 -7.48 5.91
CA HIS A 134 -4.68 -7.16 4.63
C HIS A 134 -3.88 -7.74 3.45
N GLY A 135 -2.57 -7.50 3.44
CA GLY A 135 -1.68 -8.01 2.40
C GLY A 135 -1.67 -9.55 2.33
N LEU A 136 -1.58 -10.24 3.48
CA LEU A 136 -1.58 -11.72 3.53
C LEU A 136 -2.92 -12.29 3.04
N PHE A 137 -4.05 -11.73 3.48
CA PHE A 137 -5.36 -12.15 2.97
C PHE A 137 -5.47 -11.95 1.47
N GLY A 138 -4.98 -10.81 0.95
CA GLY A 138 -4.99 -10.55 -0.48
C GLY A 138 -4.12 -11.53 -1.27
N ILE A 139 -2.95 -11.93 -0.74
CA ILE A 139 -2.09 -12.96 -1.31
C ILE A 139 -2.83 -14.30 -1.39
N ASP A 140 -3.47 -14.72 -0.29
CA ASP A 140 -4.24 -15.96 -0.27
C ASP A 140 -5.40 -15.91 -1.27
N LEU A 141 -6.11 -14.77 -1.36
CA LEU A 141 -7.19 -14.57 -2.32
C LEU A 141 -6.70 -14.65 -3.78
N VAL A 142 -5.56 -14.04 -4.10
CA VAL A 142 -4.95 -14.11 -5.43
C VAL A 142 -4.59 -15.55 -5.79
N ASN A 143 -4.00 -16.30 -4.84
CA ASN A 143 -3.64 -17.70 -5.07
C ASN A 143 -4.88 -18.57 -5.32
N ILE A 144 -5.97 -18.36 -4.58
CA ILE A 144 -7.26 -19.06 -4.81
C ILE A 144 -7.81 -18.71 -6.21
N ILE A 145 -7.84 -17.43 -6.58
CA ILE A 145 -8.30 -17.01 -7.91
C ILE A 145 -7.46 -17.66 -9.01
N ARG A 146 -6.14 -17.76 -8.81
CA ARG A 146 -5.21 -18.40 -9.75
C ARG A 146 -5.46 -19.91 -9.88
N GLU A 147 -5.75 -20.59 -8.77
CA GLU A 147 -6.08 -22.03 -8.80
C GLU A 147 -7.42 -22.29 -9.51
N GLU A 148 -8.42 -21.41 -9.31
CA GLU A 148 -9.74 -21.54 -9.91
C GLU A 148 -9.78 -21.09 -11.39
N ASN A 149 -8.90 -20.16 -11.80
CA ASN A 149 -8.88 -19.56 -13.15
C ASN A 149 -7.44 -19.44 -13.69
N PRO A 150 -6.72 -20.56 -13.88
CA PRO A 150 -5.31 -20.52 -14.27
C PRO A 150 -5.07 -19.85 -15.64
N GLU A 151 -6.07 -19.85 -16.53
CA GLU A 151 -6.00 -19.23 -17.85
C GLU A 151 -5.93 -17.69 -17.80
N TRP A 152 -6.28 -17.07 -16.67
CA TRP A 152 -6.14 -15.62 -16.50
C TRP A 152 -4.70 -15.19 -16.21
N PHE A 153 -3.89 -16.11 -15.68
CA PHE A 153 -2.50 -15.87 -15.24
C PHE A 153 -1.49 -16.25 -16.34
N ASP A 154 -1.70 -15.70 -17.51
CA ASP A 154 -0.89 -15.85 -18.72
C ASP A 154 0.32 -14.87 -18.76
N ASP A 155 1.11 -14.94 -19.83
CA ASP A 155 2.27 -14.07 -20.04
C ASP A 155 1.90 -12.58 -20.03
N ARG A 156 0.70 -12.22 -20.53
CA ARG A 156 0.21 -10.84 -20.51
C ARG A 156 -0.06 -10.38 -19.06
N MET A 157 -0.69 -11.22 -18.23
CA MET A 157 -0.87 -10.92 -16.81
C MET A 157 0.49 -10.71 -16.13
N ALA A 158 1.49 -11.55 -16.44
CA ALA A 158 2.84 -11.40 -15.89
C ALA A 158 3.48 -10.07 -16.30
N GLU A 159 3.37 -9.65 -17.56
CA GLU A 159 3.87 -8.34 -18.03
C GLU A 159 3.18 -7.18 -17.30
N ASP A 160 1.85 -7.24 -17.12
CA ASP A 160 1.08 -6.23 -16.40
C ASP A 160 1.54 -6.14 -14.93
N VAL A 161 1.75 -7.28 -14.27
CA VAL A 161 2.23 -7.37 -12.88
C VAL A 161 3.64 -6.79 -12.74
N TYR A 162 4.59 -7.19 -13.60
CA TYR A 162 5.96 -6.64 -13.55
C TYR A 162 6.00 -5.15 -13.87
N THR A 163 5.15 -4.69 -14.78
CA THR A 163 5.04 -3.27 -15.09
C THR A 163 4.51 -2.49 -13.88
N ALA A 164 3.45 -2.99 -13.24
CA ALA A 164 2.90 -2.37 -12.03
C ALA A 164 3.90 -2.39 -10.85
N CYS A 165 4.64 -3.49 -10.68
CA CYS A 165 5.71 -3.58 -9.66
C CYS A 165 6.78 -2.51 -9.86
N ARG A 166 7.23 -2.30 -11.10
CA ARG A 166 8.22 -1.27 -11.43
C ARG A 166 7.66 0.13 -11.13
N LEU A 167 6.44 0.43 -11.55
CA LEU A 167 5.79 1.73 -11.29
C LEU A 167 5.60 1.98 -9.78
N SER A 168 5.23 0.94 -9.04
CA SER A 168 5.14 1.01 -7.57
C SER A 168 6.49 1.35 -6.95
N TYR A 169 7.56 0.65 -7.36
CA TYR A 169 8.91 0.95 -6.88
C TYR A 169 9.35 2.38 -7.21
N GLU A 170 9.18 2.81 -8.44
CA GLU A 170 9.54 4.17 -8.88
C GLU A 170 8.79 5.25 -8.08
N SER A 171 7.52 5.02 -7.79
CA SER A 171 6.71 5.92 -6.96
C SER A 171 7.24 5.99 -5.51
N GLU A 172 7.51 4.83 -4.89
CA GLU A 172 8.08 4.78 -3.54
C GLU A 172 9.48 5.38 -3.48
N GLU A 173 10.32 5.13 -4.48
CA GLU A 173 11.66 5.69 -4.58
C GLU A 173 11.66 7.22 -4.59
N LYS A 174 10.76 7.84 -5.37
CA LYS A 174 10.59 9.29 -5.40
C LYS A 174 10.16 9.87 -4.06
N VAL A 175 9.26 9.20 -3.35
CA VAL A 175 8.85 9.64 -2.01
C VAL A 175 10.02 9.52 -1.02
N ILE A 176 10.79 8.44 -1.09
CA ILE A 176 11.99 8.28 -0.26
C ILE A 176 13.01 9.38 -0.59
N ASP A 177 13.26 9.66 -1.87
CA ASP A 177 14.19 10.71 -2.30
C ASP A 177 13.74 12.08 -1.81
N TRP A 178 12.45 12.38 -1.83
CA TRP A 178 11.90 13.61 -1.27
C TRP A 178 12.07 13.69 0.25
N ILE A 179 11.78 12.62 1.00
CA ILE A 179 11.99 12.61 2.46
C ILE A 179 13.45 12.86 2.82
N TYR A 180 14.38 12.33 2.03
CA TYR A 180 15.83 12.43 2.24
C TYR A 180 16.47 13.60 1.47
N GLU A 181 15.70 14.56 0.95
CA GLU A 181 16.26 15.68 0.15
C GLU A 181 17.30 16.52 0.89
N LYS A 182 17.22 16.57 2.23
CA LYS A 182 18.14 17.32 3.09
C LYS A 182 19.33 16.50 3.59
N GLY A 183 19.46 15.26 3.13
CA GLY A 183 20.56 14.37 3.48
C GLY A 183 20.12 13.10 4.21
N ASP A 184 21.07 12.20 4.40
CA ASP A 184 20.85 10.91 5.05
C ASP A 184 20.72 11.03 6.57
N LEU A 185 20.01 10.06 7.15
CA LEU A 185 19.98 9.84 8.59
C LEU A 185 21.13 8.91 8.98
N ASP A 186 21.90 9.29 10.00
CA ASP A 186 23.05 8.51 10.49
C ASP A 186 22.69 7.09 10.93
N PHE A 187 21.47 6.88 11.42
CA PHE A 187 20.94 5.60 11.90
C PHE A 187 20.10 4.83 10.87
N LEU A 188 19.74 5.44 9.76
CA LEU A 188 18.95 4.84 8.67
C LEU A 188 19.27 5.51 7.34
N PRO A 189 20.31 5.07 6.61
CA PRO A 189 20.66 5.61 5.29
C PRO A 189 19.53 5.42 4.27
N LYS A 190 19.35 6.37 3.37
CA LYS A 190 18.34 6.32 2.28
C LYS A 190 18.40 5.01 1.49
N GLN A 191 19.60 4.55 1.15
CA GLN A 191 19.78 3.32 0.38
C GLN A 191 19.19 2.10 1.10
N THR A 192 19.32 2.02 2.43
CA THR A 192 18.73 0.94 3.23
C THR A 192 17.20 0.92 3.13
N VAL A 193 16.57 2.10 3.09
CA VAL A 193 15.10 2.20 2.93
C VAL A 193 14.68 1.76 1.52
N LYS A 194 15.43 2.15 0.47
CA LYS A 194 15.17 1.71 -0.90
C LYS A 194 15.30 0.19 -1.05
N GLU A 195 16.33 -0.40 -0.46
CA GLU A 195 16.53 -1.86 -0.44
C GLU A 195 15.43 -2.59 0.32
N PHE A 196 14.97 -2.03 1.42
CA PHE A 196 13.82 -2.57 2.15
C PHE A 196 12.55 -2.62 1.28
N VAL A 197 12.24 -1.56 0.52
CA VAL A 197 11.11 -1.55 -0.41
C VAL A 197 11.27 -2.59 -1.51
N LYS A 198 12.45 -2.69 -2.12
CA LYS A 198 12.74 -3.74 -3.12
C LYS A 198 12.53 -5.14 -2.58
N HIS A 199 13.00 -5.39 -1.37
CA HIS A 199 12.84 -6.70 -0.75
C HIS A 199 11.36 -7.03 -0.50
N ARG A 200 10.57 -6.06 -0.04
CA ARG A 200 9.13 -6.27 0.13
C ARG A 200 8.42 -6.55 -1.20
N LEU A 201 8.75 -5.81 -2.27
CA LEU A 201 8.20 -6.05 -3.61
C LEU A 201 8.54 -7.45 -4.13
N ASN A 202 9.80 -7.88 -4.00
CA ASN A 202 10.22 -9.21 -4.41
C ASN A 202 9.47 -10.31 -3.62
N ASN A 203 9.38 -10.17 -2.30
CA ASN A 203 8.62 -11.11 -1.47
C ASN A 203 7.13 -11.16 -1.87
N SER A 204 6.55 -10.00 -2.22
CA SER A 204 5.17 -9.94 -2.71
C SER A 204 5.00 -10.73 -4.01
N LEU A 205 5.89 -10.54 -4.98
CA LEU A 205 5.88 -11.27 -6.26
C LEU A 205 6.05 -12.78 -6.03
N GLU A 206 7.07 -13.18 -5.28
CA GLU A 206 7.36 -14.60 -4.97
C GLU A 206 6.17 -15.29 -4.30
N SER A 207 5.42 -14.59 -3.44
CA SER A 207 4.27 -15.15 -2.71
C SER A 207 3.11 -15.57 -3.61
N VAL A 208 3.05 -15.02 -4.83
CA VAL A 208 2.03 -15.35 -5.85
C VAL A 208 2.62 -15.94 -7.12
N GLY A 209 3.90 -16.39 -7.08
CA GLY A 209 4.54 -17.16 -8.12
C GLY A 209 5.07 -16.36 -9.32
N TYR A 210 5.47 -15.09 -9.09
CA TYR A 210 6.16 -14.23 -10.06
C TYR A 210 7.63 -14.02 -9.69
#